data_38c2ceec4400e5406d5bad1c4c8b14a4
#
_entry.id   38c2ceec4400e5406d5bad1c4c8b14a4
#
_cell.length_a   1.000
_cell.length_b   1.000
_cell.length_c   1.000
_cell.angle_alpha   90.00
_cell.angle_beta   90.00
_cell.angle_gamma   90.00
#
_symmetry.space_group_name_H-M   'P 1'
#
loop_
_entity.id
_entity.type
_entity.pdbx_description
1 polymer ?
#
loop_
_entity_poly.entity_id
_entity_poly.type
_entity_poly.pdbx_seq_one_letter_code
_entity_poly.pdbx_strand_id
1 'polypeptide(L)'
;MSVVPEQLPSPSRHPLANGELRRLLAVGKDRSVDLQTFFAHVRGVAALLPAAEHAINLCDDRYRFLVAFCAVALRGQVNLLPSSRAHAVVADVQQRYAQTYCISDDAFEQLPADSFVLPAELPQLDGDLPQLASDQLVAIGFTSGSTGTPSANSKTWGSFLASTAQNLQALQSLWGDAQPALVATVPSQHMYGMEMAVLLPLLAPATLQVGRPFFPQDVVLALQQVQAPRVLITTPVHLKALVESGVELPPLAGIVTATAPLSQELAAAAEQAFATEVREMFGSTETCIFARRRTASELAWSLLPGVRLEPQPDGTRVHAAHLSAPVCLADLVELLPGDRFVLRGRRADLLEIAGKRASLGDLTRKLQAVPGVVDAVVVQLAPEPGHAVGRIAALVVAPDREEADILRELREFMDPVFLPRPLRKVAVLPRNDTGKLPRDAVLALLGH
;
A
#
# COMPACT_ATOMS: atom_id res chain seq x y z
N MET A 1 17.42 -31.55 42.90
CA MET A 1 16.66 -30.33 42.75
C MET A 1 16.16 -30.25 41.31
N SER A 2 14.86 -30.58 41.09
CA SER A 2 14.26 -30.48 39.77
C SER A 2 13.98 -29.00 39.50
N VAL A 3 14.62 -28.46 38.47
CA VAL A 3 14.31 -27.14 37.93
C VAL A 3 12.93 -27.25 37.21
N VAL A 4 11.91 -26.70 37.83
CA VAL A 4 10.60 -26.52 37.15
C VAL A 4 10.84 -25.51 36.04
N PRO A 5 10.53 -25.81 34.76
CA PRO A 5 10.66 -24.83 33.71
C PRO A 5 9.69 -23.66 34.01
N GLU A 6 10.23 -22.45 34.05
CA GLU A 6 9.47 -21.22 34.17
C GLU A 6 8.49 -21.18 32.98
N GLN A 7 7.20 -21.30 33.25
CA GLN A 7 6.16 -21.21 32.23
C GLN A 7 6.19 -19.77 31.71
N LEU A 8 6.60 -19.58 30.45
CA LEU A 8 6.45 -18.31 29.76
C LEU A 8 5.00 -17.83 29.88
N PRO A 9 4.75 -16.58 30.22
CA PRO A 9 3.39 -16.05 30.33
C PRO A 9 2.66 -16.28 29.02
N SER A 10 1.42 -16.78 29.10
CA SER A 10 0.56 -16.98 27.93
C SER A 10 0.41 -15.65 27.18
N PRO A 11 0.50 -15.64 25.84
CA PRO A 11 0.38 -14.42 25.06
C PRO A 11 -0.95 -13.72 25.31
N SER A 12 -0.94 -12.40 25.41
CA SER A 12 -2.15 -11.62 25.60
C SER A 12 -3.13 -11.81 24.44
N ARG A 13 -4.43 -11.95 24.74
CA ARG A 13 -5.47 -12.05 23.72
C ARG A 13 -6.15 -10.69 23.57
N HIS A 14 -6.45 -10.34 22.32
CA HIS A 14 -7.04 -9.06 21.95
C HIS A 14 -8.28 -9.27 21.09
N PRO A 15 -9.30 -8.40 21.21
CA PRO A 15 -10.46 -8.45 20.35
C PRO A 15 -10.06 -8.38 18.86
N LEU A 16 -10.86 -9.04 18.03
CA LEU A 16 -10.71 -8.98 16.58
C LEU A 16 -11.03 -7.57 16.01
N ALA A 17 -11.93 -6.84 16.69
CA ALA A 17 -12.22 -5.45 16.38
C ALA A 17 -12.53 -4.68 17.67
N ASN A 18 -12.33 -3.35 17.65
CA ASN A 18 -12.52 -2.46 18.79
C ASN A 18 -13.82 -1.66 18.67
N GLY A 19 -14.43 -1.35 19.81
CA GLY A 19 -15.61 -0.49 19.93
C GLY A 19 -16.85 -1.23 20.41
N GLU A 20 -17.93 -0.48 20.58
CA GLU A 20 -19.23 -1.02 20.99
C GLU A 20 -19.85 -1.89 19.88
N LEU A 21 -20.62 -2.92 20.24
CA LEU A 21 -21.21 -3.86 19.29
C LEU A 21 -22.12 -3.19 18.23
N ARG A 22 -22.76 -2.07 18.59
CA ARG A 22 -23.59 -1.28 17.67
C ARG A 22 -22.81 -0.27 16.84
N ARG A 23 -21.49 -0.18 17.01
CA ARG A 23 -20.65 0.66 16.17
C ARG A 23 -20.78 0.24 14.70
N LEU A 24 -21.11 1.21 13.84
CA LEU A 24 -21.18 0.98 12.40
C LEU A 24 -19.76 0.71 11.88
N LEU A 25 -19.54 -0.49 11.33
CA LEU A 25 -18.26 -0.91 10.77
C LEU A 25 -18.19 -0.68 9.27
N ALA A 26 -19.26 -1.03 8.54
CA ALA A 26 -19.24 -1.01 7.08
C ALA A 26 -20.54 -0.46 6.50
N VAL A 27 -20.42 0.33 5.42
CA VAL A 27 -21.55 0.96 4.72
C VAL A 27 -21.37 0.81 3.21
N GLY A 28 -22.45 0.52 2.51
CA GLY A 28 -22.54 0.53 1.05
C GLY A 28 -23.92 1.00 0.61
N LYS A 29 -24.20 0.96 -0.67
CA LYS A 29 -25.48 1.44 -1.24
C LYS A 29 -26.69 0.83 -0.54
N ASP A 30 -26.68 -0.51 -0.33
CA ASP A 30 -27.80 -1.27 0.25
C ASP A 30 -27.34 -2.07 1.49
N ARG A 31 -26.24 -1.68 2.10
CA ARG A 31 -25.62 -2.40 3.21
C ARG A 31 -25.22 -1.43 4.32
N SER A 32 -25.61 -1.78 5.55
CA SER A 32 -25.15 -1.13 6.77
C SER A 32 -24.91 -2.24 7.80
N VAL A 33 -23.67 -2.37 8.26
CA VAL A 33 -23.24 -3.48 9.11
C VAL A 33 -22.56 -2.95 10.36
N ASP A 34 -23.08 -3.31 11.53
CA ASP A 34 -22.46 -3.06 12.81
C ASP A 34 -21.48 -4.16 13.21
N LEU A 35 -20.75 -3.96 14.30
CA LEU A 35 -19.79 -4.95 14.81
C LEU A 35 -20.44 -6.26 15.23
N GLN A 36 -21.66 -6.22 15.79
CA GLN A 36 -22.37 -7.43 16.19
C GLN A 36 -22.64 -8.34 15.00
N THR A 37 -23.22 -7.78 13.95
CA THR A 37 -23.50 -8.49 12.69
C THR A 37 -22.20 -8.96 12.03
N PHE A 38 -21.17 -8.11 12.04
CA PHE A 38 -19.86 -8.48 11.52
C PHE A 38 -19.27 -9.69 12.23
N PHE A 39 -19.28 -9.72 13.56
CA PHE A 39 -18.79 -10.87 14.32
C PHE A 39 -19.58 -12.15 14.06
N ALA A 40 -20.91 -12.04 13.89
CA ALA A 40 -21.74 -13.19 13.50
C ALA A 40 -21.34 -13.72 12.11
N HIS A 41 -21.11 -12.85 11.13
CA HIS A 41 -20.61 -13.23 9.80
C HIS A 41 -19.21 -13.87 9.86
N VAL A 42 -18.29 -13.30 10.64
CA VAL A 42 -16.93 -13.85 10.80
C VAL A 42 -16.99 -15.28 11.35
N ARG A 43 -17.79 -15.52 12.41
CA ARG A 43 -17.95 -16.86 12.99
C ARG A 43 -18.63 -17.82 12.02
N GLY A 44 -19.69 -17.35 11.33
CA GLY A 44 -20.42 -18.14 10.35
C GLY A 44 -19.52 -18.58 9.19
N VAL A 45 -18.74 -17.67 8.63
CA VAL A 45 -17.77 -17.98 7.57
C VAL A 45 -16.67 -18.89 8.10
N ALA A 46 -16.10 -18.61 9.29
CA ALA A 46 -15.06 -19.44 9.89
C ALA A 46 -15.48 -20.92 10.05
N ALA A 47 -16.76 -21.16 10.37
CA ALA A 47 -17.31 -22.52 10.48
C ALA A 47 -17.34 -23.28 9.14
N LEU A 48 -17.36 -22.58 8.01
CA LEU A 48 -17.42 -23.17 6.66
C LEU A 48 -16.04 -23.33 6.00
N LEU A 49 -15.01 -22.62 6.49
CA LEU A 49 -13.69 -22.64 5.83
C LEU A 49 -13.08 -24.05 5.81
N PRO A 50 -12.40 -24.42 4.72
CA PRO A 50 -11.69 -25.69 4.62
C PRO A 50 -10.67 -25.91 5.75
N ALA A 51 -10.40 -27.17 6.08
CA ALA A 51 -9.29 -27.56 6.95
C ALA A 51 -7.98 -27.39 6.17
N ALA A 52 -7.26 -26.30 6.43
CA ALA A 52 -6.02 -25.93 5.77
C ALA A 52 -5.17 -25.06 6.71
N GLU A 53 -3.92 -24.80 6.33
CA GLU A 53 -3.02 -23.91 7.08
C GLU A 53 -3.08 -22.47 6.57
N HIS A 54 -3.31 -22.29 5.27
CA HIS A 54 -3.20 -21.00 4.60
C HIS A 54 -4.39 -20.74 3.70
N ALA A 55 -4.72 -19.44 3.53
CA ALA A 55 -5.75 -18.98 2.61
C ALA A 55 -5.28 -17.77 1.82
N ILE A 56 -5.56 -17.72 0.51
CA ILE A 56 -5.37 -16.54 -0.33
C ILE A 56 -6.74 -15.90 -0.54
N ASN A 57 -6.94 -14.70 0.00
CA ASN A 57 -8.20 -13.97 -0.10
C ASN A 57 -8.25 -13.16 -1.39
N LEU A 58 -9.10 -13.59 -2.33
CA LEU A 58 -9.30 -12.99 -3.65
C LEU A 58 -10.64 -12.24 -3.77
N CYS A 59 -11.35 -12.01 -2.67
CA CYS A 59 -12.63 -11.28 -2.70
C CYS A 59 -12.45 -9.86 -3.23
N ASP A 60 -13.36 -9.43 -4.10
CA ASP A 60 -13.41 -8.06 -4.64
C ASP A 60 -14.26 -7.13 -3.78
N ASP A 61 -15.40 -7.62 -3.26
CA ASP A 61 -16.19 -6.88 -2.27
C ASP A 61 -15.38 -6.71 -1.00
N ARG A 62 -15.16 -5.47 -0.61
CA ARG A 62 -14.28 -5.12 0.50
C ARG A 62 -14.79 -5.64 1.85
N TYR A 63 -16.11 -5.69 2.04
CA TYR A 63 -16.69 -6.26 3.25
C TYR A 63 -16.50 -7.77 3.30
N ARG A 64 -16.71 -8.46 2.19
CA ARG A 64 -16.49 -9.91 2.09
C ARG A 64 -15.01 -10.26 2.28
N PHE A 65 -14.10 -9.44 1.73
CA PHE A 65 -12.67 -9.54 2.01
C PHE A 65 -12.36 -9.41 3.50
N LEU A 66 -12.95 -8.40 4.18
CA LEU A 66 -12.75 -8.15 5.60
C LEU A 66 -13.25 -9.33 6.45
N VAL A 67 -14.44 -9.86 6.18
CA VAL A 67 -15.01 -11.01 6.86
C VAL A 67 -14.14 -12.25 6.65
N ALA A 68 -13.73 -12.53 5.41
CA ALA A 68 -12.89 -13.69 5.09
C ALA A 68 -11.50 -13.60 5.77
N PHE A 69 -10.86 -12.43 5.74
CA PHE A 69 -9.59 -12.20 6.43
C PHE A 69 -9.67 -12.53 7.93
N CYS A 70 -10.72 -12.04 8.58
CA CYS A 70 -10.93 -12.27 9.99
C CYS A 70 -11.35 -13.73 10.31
N ALA A 71 -12.13 -14.37 9.44
CA ALA A 71 -12.54 -15.77 9.59
C ALA A 71 -11.34 -16.72 9.49
N VAL A 72 -10.42 -16.46 8.54
CA VAL A 72 -9.15 -17.20 8.39
C VAL A 72 -8.31 -17.07 9.67
N ALA A 73 -8.14 -15.84 10.17
CA ALA A 73 -7.40 -15.60 11.41
C ALA A 73 -8.07 -16.27 12.64
N LEU A 74 -9.41 -16.24 12.73
CA LEU A 74 -10.17 -16.88 13.81
C LEU A 74 -10.02 -18.40 13.79
N ARG A 75 -9.85 -19.01 12.62
CA ARG A 75 -9.57 -20.45 12.45
C ARG A 75 -8.12 -20.84 12.79
N GLY A 76 -7.27 -19.87 13.13
CA GLY A 76 -5.84 -20.09 13.33
C GLY A 76 -5.06 -20.32 12.04
N GLN A 77 -5.68 -20.05 10.89
CA GLN A 77 -5.05 -20.10 9.57
C GLN A 77 -4.37 -18.78 9.23
N VAL A 78 -3.46 -18.79 8.25
CA VAL A 78 -2.69 -17.60 7.85
C VAL A 78 -3.18 -17.07 6.51
N ASN A 79 -3.46 -15.76 6.44
CA ASN A 79 -3.77 -15.09 5.18
C ASN A 79 -2.49 -14.86 4.38
N LEU A 80 -2.41 -15.40 3.18
CA LEU A 80 -1.35 -15.09 2.22
C LEU A 80 -1.80 -13.91 1.35
N LEU A 81 -0.99 -12.86 1.30
CA LEU A 81 -1.26 -11.62 0.58
C LEU A 81 -0.30 -11.48 -0.61
N PRO A 82 -0.59 -12.12 -1.76
CA PRO A 82 0.26 -12.02 -2.93
C PRO A 82 0.34 -10.58 -3.45
N SER A 83 1.47 -10.23 -4.06
CA SER A 83 1.71 -8.88 -4.60
C SER A 83 0.80 -8.50 -5.77
N SER A 84 0.14 -9.49 -6.37
CA SER A 84 -0.82 -9.34 -7.48
C SER A 84 -1.84 -10.48 -7.44
N ARG A 85 -3.05 -10.24 -7.98
CA ARG A 85 -4.10 -11.26 -8.18
C ARG A 85 -3.92 -12.02 -9.51
N ALA A 86 -2.90 -11.72 -10.31
CA ALA A 86 -2.60 -12.44 -11.53
C ALA A 86 -2.46 -13.95 -11.25
N HIS A 87 -3.10 -14.78 -12.06
CA HIS A 87 -3.14 -16.23 -11.87
C HIS A 87 -1.77 -16.87 -11.63
N ALA A 88 -0.74 -16.46 -12.38
CA ALA A 88 0.61 -16.98 -12.22
C ALA A 88 1.22 -16.64 -10.84
N VAL A 89 0.94 -15.45 -10.29
CA VAL A 89 1.44 -15.02 -8.97
C VAL A 89 0.72 -15.77 -7.86
N VAL A 90 -0.60 -15.96 -7.99
CA VAL A 90 -1.40 -16.75 -7.03
C VAL A 90 -0.95 -18.21 -7.04
N ALA A 91 -0.78 -18.81 -8.21
CA ALA A 91 -0.32 -20.19 -8.37
C ALA A 91 1.10 -20.40 -7.77
N ASP A 92 2.03 -19.46 -7.98
CA ASP A 92 3.36 -19.50 -7.38
C ASP A 92 3.29 -19.49 -5.85
N VAL A 93 2.44 -18.65 -5.26
CA VAL A 93 2.25 -18.61 -3.80
C VAL A 93 1.63 -19.92 -3.29
N GLN A 94 0.62 -20.48 -3.98
CA GLN A 94 0.01 -21.76 -3.62
C GLN A 94 1.03 -22.91 -3.66
N GLN A 95 1.95 -22.92 -4.62
CA GLN A 95 3.00 -23.95 -4.72
C GLN A 95 4.02 -23.89 -3.59
N ARG A 96 4.30 -22.67 -3.09
CA ARG A 96 5.28 -22.47 -2.00
C ARG A 96 4.72 -22.78 -0.61
N TYR A 97 3.42 -22.68 -0.43
CA TYR A 97 2.75 -22.89 0.85
C TYR A 97 1.79 -24.08 0.75
N ALA A 98 2.16 -25.18 1.40
CA ALA A 98 1.31 -26.36 1.43
C ALA A 98 -0.03 -26.07 2.10
N GLN A 99 -1.06 -26.87 1.81
CA GLN A 99 -2.40 -26.75 2.38
C GLN A 99 -2.96 -25.33 2.24
N THR A 100 -2.86 -24.75 1.03
CA THR A 100 -3.36 -23.42 0.69
C THR A 100 -4.58 -23.53 -0.21
N TYR A 101 -5.66 -22.83 0.13
CA TYR A 101 -6.83 -22.63 -0.72
C TYR A 101 -7.06 -21.14 -1.03
N CYS A 102 -7.83 -20.86 -2.06
CA CYS A 102 -8.27 -19.50 -2.38
C CYS A 102 -9.69 -19.24 -1.89
N ILE A 103 -9.97 -18.01 -1.43
CA ILE A 103 -11.32 -17.55 -1.11
C ILE A 103 -11.75 -16.52 -2.15
N SER A 104 -12.95 -16.70 -2.72
CA SER A 104 -13.54 -15.80 -3.73
C SER A 104 -14.97 -15.41 -3.36
N ASP A 105 -15.47 -14.35 -3.95
CA ASP A 105 -16.83 -13.84 -3.84
C ASP A 105 -17.59 -13.83 -5.19
N ASP A 106 -17.29 -14.78 -6.06
CA ASP A 106 -17.85 -14.97 -7.40
C ASP A 106 -17.41 -13.91 -8.46
N ALA A 107 -16.61 -12.91 -8.08
CA ALA A 107 -16.16 -11.89 -9.01
C ALA A 107 -15.00 -12.35 -9.93
N PHE A 108 -14.58 -13.60 -9.83
CA PHE A 108 -13.45 -14.15 -10.59
C PHE A 108 -13.95 -14.96 -11.80
N GLU A 109 -13.56 -14.58 -13.00
CA GLU A 109 -13.89 -15.31 -14.23
C GLU A 109 -13.25 -16.71 -14.29
N GLN A 110 -12.06 -16.89 -13.67
CA GLN A 110 -11.38 -18.18 -13.55
C GLN A 110 -10.86 -18.36 -12.12
N LEU A 111 -11.49 -19.26 -11.40
CA LEU A 111 -11.06 -19.60 -10.05
C LEU A 111 -9.80 -20.47 -10.09
N PRO A 112 -8.80 -20.19 -9.25
CA PRO A 112 -7.67 -21.10 -9.03
C PRO A 112 -8.14 -22.47 -8.54
N ALA A 113 -7.27 -23.49 -8.68
CA ALA A 113 -7.51 -24.79 -8.04
C ALA A 113 -7.69 -24.61 -6.52
N ASP A 114 -8.48 -25.47 -5.89
CA ASP A 114 -8.76 -25.44 -4.45
C ASP A 114 -9.37 -24.11 -3.97
N SER A 115 -10.37 -23.61 -4.68
CA SER A 115 -11.08 -22.38 -4.32
C SER A 115 -12.33 -22.67 -3.47
N PHE A 116 -12.50 -21.86 -2.43
CA PHE A 116 -13.72 -21.78 -1.62
C PHE A 116 -14.47 -20.49 -1.97
N VAL A 117 -15.68 -20.65 -2.51
CA VAL A 117 -16.54 -19.52 -2.86
C VAL A 117 -17.42 -19.16 -1.65
N LEU A 118 -17.38 -17.90 -1.23
CA LEU A 118 -18.23 -17.40 -0.15
C LEU A 118 -19.70 -17.46 -0.57
N PRO A 119 -20.61 -17.93 0.30
CA PRO A 119 -22.06 -17.89 0.03
C PRO A 119 -22.52 -16.47 -0.32
N ALA A 120 -23.51 -16.34 -1.22
CA ALA A 120 -24.09 -15.05 -1.60
C ALA A 120 -24.56 -14.26 -0.37
N GLU A 121 -25.29 -14.93 0.53
CA GLU A 121 -25.59 -14.43 1.88
C GLU A 121 -24.58 -15.01 2.86
N LEU A 122 -23.87 -14.14 3.58
CA LEU A 122 -22.91 -14.59 4.59
C LEU A 122 -23.65 -15.23 5.77
N PRO A 123 -23.25 -16.45 6.18
CA PRO A 123 -23.87 -17.11 7.31
C PRO A 123 -23.60 -16.35 8.60
N GLN A 124 -24.56 -16.36 9.50
CA GLN A 124 -24.46 -15.79 10.83
C GLN A 124 -24.39 -16.90 11.86
N LEU A 125 -23.45 -16.78 12.79
CA LEU A 125 -23.32 -17.68 13.94
C LEU A 125 -23.11 -16.85 15.20
N ASP A 126 -23.96 -17.04 16.19
CA ASP A 126 -23.82 -16.41 17.51
C ASP A 126 -22.64 -17.01 18.28
N GLY A 127 -22.15 -16.28 19.26
CA GLY A 127 -21.06 -16.73 20.13
C GLY A 127 -20.30 -15.58 20.78
N ASP A 128 -19.26 -15.94 21.53
CA ASP A 128 -18.40 -14.99 22.24
C ASP A 128 -17.68 -14.02 21.30
N LEU A 129 -17.20 -12.91 21.86
CA LEU A 129 -16.39 -11.93 21.11
C LEU A 129 -15.11 -12.59 20.60
N PRO A 130 -14.88 -12.58 19.27
CA PRO A 130 -13.68 -13.18 18.71
C PRO A 130 -12.40 -12.47 19.21
N GLN A 131 -11.45 -13.27 19.67
CA GLN A 131 -10.15 -12.78 20.16
C GLN A 131 -9.01 -13.55 19.52
N LEU A 132 -7.91 -12.87 19.23
CA LEU A 132 -6.67 -13.46 18.71
C LEU A 132 -5.53 -13.25 19.71
N ALA A 133 -4.60 -14.19 19.76
CA ALA A 133 -3.37 -14.02 20.54
C ALA A 133 -2.44 -12.99 19.84
N SER A 134 -1.74 -12.18 20.61
CA SER A 134 -0.86 -11.14 20.07
C SER A 134 0.27 -11.69 19.18
N ASP A 135 0.77 -12.88 19.50
CA ASP A 135 1.82 -13.58 18.77
C ASP A 135 1.31 -14.44 17.61
N GLN A 136 -0.03 -14.57 17.46
CA GLN A 136 -0.62 -15.34 16.36
C GLN A 136 -0.23 -14.75 15.01
N LEU A 137 0.39 -15.55 14.15
CA LEU A 137 0.65 -15.21 12.76
C LEU A 137 -0.68 -15.16 12.01
N VAL A 138 -1.06 -13.99 11.50
CA VAL A 138 -2.36 -13.77 10.83
C VAL A 138 -2.22 -13.48 9.35
N ALA A 139 -1.05 -13.00 8.91
CA ALA A 139 -0.81 -12.73 7.50
C ALA A 139 0.67 -12.87 7.11
N ILE A 140 0.91 -13.19 5.83
CA ILE A 140 2.21 -13.11 5.17
C ILE A 140 2.04 -12.25 3.92
N GLY A 141 2.69 -11.07 3.90
CA GLY A 141 2.71 -10.20 2.73
C GLY A 141 3.89 -10.52 1.81
N PHE A 142 3.64 -10.58 0.50
CA PHE A 142 4.68 -10.84 -0.50
C PHE A 142 5.04 -9.57 -1.25
N THR A 143 6.34 -9.36 -1.49
CA THR A 143 6.84 -8.30 -2.36
C THR A 143 7.47 -8.89 -3.61
N SER A 144 7.37 -8.17 -4.74
CA SER A 144 8.14 -8.52 -5.94
C SER A 144 9.62 -8.19 -5.69
N GLY A 145 10.38 -9.12 -5.11
CA GLY A 145 11.79 -8.90 -4.78
C GLY A 145 12.59 -8.39 -5.98
N SER A 146 13.54 -7.48 -5.73
CA SER A 146 14.47 -6.96 -6.76
C SER A 146 15.35 -8.06 -7.38
N THR A 147 15.40 -9.23 -6.76
CA THR A 147 16.14 -10.43 -7.21
C THR A 147 15.25 -11.42 -7.97
N GLY A 148 14.00 -11.09 -8.27
CA GLY A 148 13.04 -11.97 -8.94
C GLY A 148 12.35 -13.00 -8.03
N THR A 149 12.83 -13.20 -6.81
CA THR A 149 12.15 -14.07 -5.83
C THR A 149 11.37 -13.22 -4.83
N PRO A 150 10.02 -13.39 -4.73
CA PRO A 150 9.23 -12.65 -3.76
C PRO A 150 9.70 -12.91 -2.33
N SER A 151 9.94 -11.85 -1.55
CA SER A 151 10.19 -11.97 -0.11
C SER A 151 8.89 -12.10 0.67
N ALA A 152 8.88 -12.98 1.68
CA ALA A 152 7.76 -13.20 2.57
C ALA A 152 7.91 -12.38 3.86
N ASN A 153 6.87 -11.67 4.23
CA ASN A 153 6.87 -10.74 5.37
C ASN A 153 5.75 -11.11 6.34
N SER A 154 6.11 -11.84 7.39
CA SER A 154 5.19 -12.31 8.43
C SER A 154 4.62 -11.17 9.26
N LYS A 155 3.31 -11.23 9.57
CA LYS A 155 2.59 -10.26 10.38
C LYS A 155 1.79 -10.99 11.46
N THR A 156 2.12 -10.71 12.71
CA THR A 156 1.32 -11.19 13.85
C THR A 156 0.16 -10.23 14.13
N TRP A 157 -0.83 -10.70 14.90
CA TRP A 157 -1.93 -9.84 15.31
C TRP A 157 -1.43 -8.66 16.14
N GLY A 158 -0.49 -8.88 17.05
CA GLY A 158 0.15 -7.82 17.84
C GLY A 158 0.88 -6.79 16.98
N SER A 159 1.54 -7.22 15.90
CA SER A 159 2.18 -6.27 14.96
C SER A 159 1.15 -5.38 14.26
N PHE A 160 0.01 -5.92 13.86
CA PHE A 160 -1.08 -5.14 13.26
C PHE A 160 -1.77 -4.20 14.26
N LEU A 161 -1.97 -4.63 15.52
CA LEU A 161 -2.47 -3.75 16.58
C LEU A 161 -1.55 -2.54 16.78
N ALA A 162 -0.25 -2.77 16.88
CA ALA A 162 0.73 -1.70 17.11
C ALA A 162 0.83 -0.74 15.91
N SER A 163 0.90 -1.27 14.66
CA SER A 163 0.96 -0.42 13.47
C SER A 163 -0.33 0.38 13.27
N THR A 164 -1.50 -0.22 13.53
CA THR A 164 -2.78 0.48 13.41
C THR A 164 -2.93 1.60 14.45
N ALA A 165 -2.46 1.38 15.68
CA ALA A 165 -2.45 2.43 16.71
C ALA A 165 -1.57 3.63 16.29
N GLN A 166 -0.40 3.38 15.68
CA GLN A 166 0.47 4.43 15.13
C GLN A 166 -0.21 5.15 13.95
N ASN A 167 -0.87 4.43 13.04
CA ASN A 167 -1.61 5.01 11.93
C ASN A 167 -2.77 5.88 12.41
N LEU A 168 -3.55 5.42 13.40
CA LEU A 168 -4.62 6.21 14.02
C LEU A 168 -4.07 7.52 14.59
N GLN A 169 -3.02 7.45 15.39
CA GLN A 169 -2.39 8.65 15.97
C GLN A 169 -1.88 9.61 14.90
N ALA A 170 -1.35 9.10 13.80
CA ALA A 170 -0.84 9.91 12.70
C ALA A 170 -1.96 10.63 11.92
N LEU A 171 -3.18 10.09 11.91
CA LEU A 171 -4.28 10.55 11.08
C LEU A 171 -5.40 11.25 11.87
N GLN A 172 -5.51 11.00 13.18
CA GLN A 172 -6.62 11.48 14.01
C GLN A 172 -6.84 13.00 13.94
N SER A 173 -5.79 13.77 13.75
CA SER A 173 -5.91 15.24 13.59
C SER A 173 -6.73 15.68 12.37
N LEU A 174 -6.98 14.78 11.40
CA LEU A 174 -7.83 15.07 10.24
C LEU A 174 -9.33 15.10 10.59
N TRP A 175 -9.77 14.35 11.60
CA TRP A 175 -11.19 14.21 11.96
C TRP A 175 -11.50 14.40 13.44
N GLY A 176 -10.47 14.64 14.29
CA GLY A 176 -10.63 14.82 15.74
C GLY A 176 -11.18 13.56 16.44
N ASP A 177 -12.17 13.75 17.31
CA ASP A 177 -12.81 12.66 18.07
C ASP A 177 -14.01 12.02 17.33
N ALA A 178 -14.32 12.48 16.11
CA ALA A 178 -15.41 11.93 15.33
C ALA A 178 -15.03 10.56 14.73
N GLN A 179 -16.04 9.77 14.36
CA GLN A 179 -15.86 8.52 13.64
C GLN A 179 -15.84 8.79 12.12
N PRO A 180 -14.69 8.73 11.44
CA PRO A 180 -14.60 8.99 10.02
C PRO A 180 -15.16 7.83 9.21
N ALA A 181 -15.71 8.16 8.03
CA ALA A 181 -16.02 7.21 6.99
C ALA A 181 -14.87 7.15 5.98
N LEU A 182 -14.28 5.96 5.82
CA LEU A 182 -13.15 5.71 4.95
C LEU A 182 -13.62 5.22 3.59
N VAL A 183 -13.34 5.98 2.54
CA VAL A 183 -13.56 5.59 1.14
C VAL A 183 -12.20 5.30 0.53
N ALA A 184 -12.00 4.09 -0.03
CA ALA A 184 -10.68 3.68 -0.49
C ALA A 184 -10.69 3.26 -1.96
N THR A 185 -9.75 3.79 -2.76
CA THR A 185 -9.51 3.34 -4.15
C THR A 185 -8.52 2.17 -4.22
N VAL A 186 -7.78 1.93 -3.13
CA VAL A 186 -6.72 0.91 -3.07
C VAL A 186 -7.27 -0.49 -2.83
N PRO A 187 -6.64 -1.54 -3.40
CA PRO A 187 -7.01 -2.93 -3.14
C PRO A 187 -6.73 -3.33 -1.67
N SER A 188 -7.64 -4.14 -1.09
CA SER A 188 -7.53 -4.60 0.31
C SER A 188 -6.34 -5.52 0.56
N GLN A 189 -5.92 -6.34 -0.41
CA GLN A 189 -4.80 -7.26 -0.29
C GLN A 189 -3.41 -6.57 -0.34
N HIS A 190 -3.34 -5.35 -0.87
CA HIS A 190 -2.11 -4.58 -0.83
C HIS A 190 -1.85 -4.05 0.58
N MET A 191 -0.60 -4.05 1.08
CA MET A 191 -0.32 -3.70 2.48
C MET A 191 -0.88 -2.33 2.88
N TYR A 192 -0.76 -1.31 2.04
CA TYR A 192 -1.38 0.00 2.30
C TYR A 192 -2.92 -0.08 2.43
N GLY A 193 -3.58 -0.85 1.54
CA GLY A 193 -5.01 -1.10 1.63
C GLY A 193 -5.38 -1.95 2.86
N MET A 194 -4.54 -2.92 3.22
CA MET A 194 -4.70 -3.71 4.44
C MET A 194 -4.66 -2.81 5.68
N GLU A 195 -3.67 -1.92 5.81
CA GLU A 195 -3.55 -1.03 6.96
C GLU A 195 -4.69 0.00 7.02
N MET A 196 -5.06 0.62 5.88
CA MET A 196 -6.00 1.74 5.85
C MET A 196 -7.47 1.36 5.65
N ALA A 197 -7.76 0.26 4.94
CA ALA A 197 -9.12 -0.12 4.58
C ALA A 197 -9.57 -1.46 5.16
N VAL A 198 -8.70 -2.17 5.90
CA VAL A 198 -9.04 -3.40 6.64
C VAL A 198 -8.78 -3.20 8.12
N LEU A 199 -7.55 -2.94 8.52
CA LEU A 199 -7.15 -2.86 9.93
C LEU A 199 -7.64 -1.58 10.60
N LEU A 200 -7.53 -0.43 9.95
CA LEU A 200 -7.96 0.84 10.55
C LEU A 200 -9.45 0.83 10.91
N PRO A 201 -10.42 0.44 10.05
CA PRO A 201 -11.82 0.36 10.45
C PRO A 201 -12.10 -0.75 11.48
N LEU A 202 -11.31 -1.81 11.55
CA LEU A 202 -11.44 -2.84 12.59
C LEU A 202 -11.03 -2.32 13.97
N LEU A 203 -9.85 -1.69 14.05
CA LEU A 203 -9.13 -1.43 15.29
C LEU A 203 -9.26 0.01 15.80
N ALA A 204 -9.82 0.91 14.97
CA ALA A 204 -10.10 2.30 15.30
C ALA A 204 -11.60 2.61 15.14
N PRO A 205 -12.11 3.70 15.74
CA PRO A 205 -13.49 4.14 15.56
C PRO A 205 -13.70 4.74 14.17
N ALA A 206 -13.68 3.92 13.12
CA ALA A 206 -13.89 4.32 11.75
C ALA A 206 -14.89 3.38 11.04
N THR A 207 -15.59 3.91 10.03
CA THR A 207 -16.53 3.17 9.19
C THR A 207 -15.92 2.95 7.82
N LEU A 208 -16.06 1.77 7.24
CA LEU A 208 -15.57 1.43 5.90
C LEU A 208 -16.69 1.57 4.87
N GLN A 209 -16.47 2.33 3.80
CA GLN A 209 -17.29 2.23 2.59
C GLN A 209 -16.84 0.99 1.81
N VAL A 210 -17.78 0.07 1.50
CA VAL A 210 -17.45 -1.29 1.03
C VAL A 210 -17.07 -1.38 -0.44
N GLY A 211 -17.39 -0.36 -1.25
CA GLY A 211 -17.06 -0.33 -2.67
C GLY A 211 -15.56 -0.12 -2.93
N ARG A 212 -15.17 -0.40 -4.15
CA ARG A 212 -13.83 -0.11 -4.67
C ARG A 212 -13.97 0.87 -5.84
N PRO A 213 -14.18 2.16 -5.58
CA PRO A 213 -14.27 3.15 -6.62
C PRO A 213 -12.95 3.23 -7.40
N PHE A 214 -13.03 3.25 -8.73
CA PHE A 214 -11.84 3.28 -9.59
C PHE A 214 -11.76 4.58 -10.39
N PHE A 215 -12.85 4.97 -11.05
CA PHE A 215 -12.92 6.21 -11.82
C PHE A 215 -13.33 7.39 -10.93
N PRO A 216 -13.01 8.65 -11.33
CA PRO A 216 -13.36 9.84 -10.55
C PRO A 216 -14.83 9.90 -10.14
N GLN A 217 -15.76 9.59 -11.05
CA GLN A 217 -17.19 9.62 -10.74
C GLN A 217 -17.59 8.52 -9.74
N ASP A 218 -16.94 7.36 -9.75
CA ASP A 218 -17.19 6.30 -8.77
C ASP A 218 -16.78 6.76 -7.35
N VAL A 219 -15.68 7.54 -7.26
CA VAL A 219 -15.22 8.13 -5.99
C VAL A 219 -16.24 9.13 -5.47
N VAL A 220 -16.80 9.99 -6.33
CA VAL A 220 -17.88 10.91 -5.96
C VAL A 220 -19.07 10.14 -5.39
N LEU A 221 -19.56 9.13 -6.11
CA LEU A 221 -20.70 8.31 -5.69
C LEU A 221 -20.43 7.57 -4.36
N ALA A 222 -19.24 7.01 -4.18
CA ALA A 222 -18.87 6.33 -2.94
C ALA A 222 -18.81 7.30 -1.74
N LEU A 223 -18.28 8.52 -1.93
CA LEU A 223 -18.25 9.55 -0.90
C LEU A 223 -19.65 10.08 -0.55
N GLN A 224 -20.58 10.10 -1.49
CA GLN A 224 -21.98 10.50 -1.26
C GLN A 224 -22.76 9.45 -0.44
N GLN A 225 -22.36 8.18 -0.47
CA GLN A 225 -23.00 7.10 0.28
C GLN A 225 -22.67 7.09 1.78
N VAL A 226 -21.69 7.89 2.21
CA VAL A 226 -21.23 7.91 3.60
C VAL A 226 -21.41 9.29 4.23
N GLN A 227 -21.55 9.31 5.56
CA GLN A 227 -21.67 10.55 6.32
C GLN A 227 -20.29 11.16 6.62
N ALA A 228 -20.26 12.48 6.88
CA ALA A 228 -19.07 13.17 7.35
C ALA A 228 -18.73 12.77 8.81
N PRO A 229 -17.45 12.82 9.20
CA PRO A 229 -16.30 13.24 8.39
C PRO A 229 -15.86 12.14 7.41
N ARG A 230 -15.55 12.52 6.18
CA ARG A 230 -15.14 11.61 5.09
C ARG A 230 -13.64 11.68 4.87
N VAL A 231 -13.00 10.53 4.78
CA VAL A 231 -11.57 10.44 4.46
C VAL A 231 -11.40 9.59 3.20
N LEU A 232 -10.71 10.15 2.21
CA LEU A 232 -10.37 9.42 0.98
C LEU A 232 -8.99 8.78 1.11
N ILE A 233 -8.94 7.45 1.02
CA ILE A 233 -7.70 6.64 0.99
C ILE A 233 -7.39 6.34 -0.48
N THR A 234 -6.29 6.88 -1.01
CA THR A 234 -6.03 6.82 -2.44
C THR A 234 -4.55 6.65 -2.77
N THR A 235 -4.19 6.72 -4.05
CA THR A 235 -2.80 6.72 -4.54
C THR A 235 -2.53 7.99 -5.34
N PRO A 236 -1.27 8.40 -5.54
CA PRO A 236 -0.95 9.57 -6.37
C PRO A 236 -1.54 9.50 -7.78
N VAL A 237 -1.64 8.30 -8.37
CA VAL A 237 -2.22 8.11 -9.71
C VAL A 237 -3.72 8.41 -9.73
N HIS A 238 -4.48 7.84 -8.78
CA HIS A 238 -5.90 8.13 -8.67
C HIS A 238 -6.17 9.58 -8.26
N LEU A 239 -5.32 10.16 -7.37
CA LEU A 239 -5.42 11.55 -6.98
C LEU A 239 -5.22 12.51 -8.17
N LYS A 240 -4.24 12.20 -9.03
CA LYS A 240 -4.01 12.94 -10.28
C LYS A 240 -5.24 12.88 -11.18
N ALA A 241 -5.81 11.69 -11.40
CA ALA A 241 -7.01 11.54 -12.21
C ALA A 241 -8.22 12.31 -11.64
N LEU A 242 -8.38 12.36 -10.31
CA LEU A 242 -9.42 13.15 -9.64
C LEU A 242 -9.23 14.65 -9.90
N VAL A 243 -8.03 15.18 -9.72
CA VAL A 243 -7.74 16.61 -9.95
C VAL A 243 -7.95 16.97 -11.42
N GLU A 244 -7.42 16.17 -12.35
CA GLU A 244 -7.52 16.42 -13.80
C GLU A 244 -8.96 16.30 -14.34
N SER A 245 -9.79 15.48 -13.70
CA SER A 245 -11.19 15.30 -14.11
C SER A 245 -12.10 16.48 -13.79
N GLY A 246 -11.70 17.35 -12.87
CA GLY A 246 -12.50 18.49 -12.42
C GLY A 246 -13.79 18.11 -11.68
N VAL A 247 -13.93 16.87 -11.18
CA VAL A 247 -15.11 16.46 -10.39
C VAL A 247 -15.18 17.19 -9.06
N GLU A 248 -16.39 17.53 -8.64
CA GLU A 248 -16.66 18.09 -7.32
C GLU A 248 -16.83 16.95 -6.31
N LEU A 249 -16.04 16.96 -5.25
CA LEU A 249 -16.17 15.99 -4.14
C LEU A 249 -17.01 16.59 -3.01
N PRO A 250 -17.80 15.77 -2.29
CA PRO A 250 -18.37 16.19 -1.02
C PRO A 250 -17.25 16.62 -0.04
N PRO A 251 -17.54 17.48 0.95
CA PRO A 251 -16.53 17.92 1.92
C PRO A 251 -15.79 16.74 2.55
N LEU A 252 -14.45 16.80 2.52
CA LEU A 252 -13.54 15.79 3.06
C LEU A 252 -12.88 16.30 4.35
N ALA A 253 -12.68 15.42 5.31
CA ALA A 253 -11.82 15.65 6.47
C ALA A 253 -10.34 15.53 6.11
N GLY A 254 -10.00 14.72 5.10
CA GLY A 254 -8.64 14.56 4.61
C GLY A 254 -8.55 13.60 3.43
N ILE A 255 -7.43 13.69 2.74
CA ILE A 255 -6.99 12.71 1.73
C ILE A 255 -5.71 12.06 2.23
N VAL A 256 -5.68 10.74 2.25
CA VAL A 256 -4.50 9.95 2.63
C VAL A 256 -3.99 9.21 1.41
N THR A 257 -2.71 9.33 1.12
CA THR A 257 -2.09 8.72 -0.06
C THR A 257 -0.78 8.01 0.26
N ALA A 258 -0.44 7.00 -0.51
CA ALA A 258 0.81 6.25 -0.42
C ALA A 258 1.11 5.50 -1.72
N THR A 259 2.07 4.59 -1.70
CA THR A 259 2.45 3.60 -2.72
C THR A 259 3.39 4.09 -3.81
N ALA A 260 3.30 5.34 -4.21
CA ALA A 260 4.18 5.97 -5.19
C ALA A 260 4.53 7.39 -4.73
N PRO A 261 5.62 8.00 -5.24
CA PRO A 261 5.96 9.37 -4.90
C PRO A 261 4.84 10.36 -5.28
N LEU A 262 4.48 11.24 -4.35
CA LEU A 262 3.58 12.37 -4.60
C LEU A 262 4.40 13.63 -4.84
N SER A 263 4.15 14.34 -5.95
CA SER A 263 4.79 15.63 -6.18
C SER A 263 4.13 16.74 -5.35
N GLN A 264 4.89 17.78 -5.02
CA GLN A 264 4.41 18.91 -4.26
C GLN A 264 3.31 19.66 -5.01
N GLU A 265 3.45 19.78 -6.33
CA GLU A 265 2.49 20.45 -7.23
C GLU A 265 1.15 19.69 -7.23
N LEU A 266 1.16 18.36 -7.37
CA LEU A 266 -0.07 17.56 -7.34
C LEU A 266 -0.73 17.62 -5.96
N ALA A 267 0.05 17.55 -4.88
CA ALA A 267 -0.48 17.67 -3.53
C ALA A 267 -1.15 19.03 -3.31
N ALA A 268 -0.50 20.13 -3.71
CA ALA A 268 -1.04 21.48 -3.60
C ALA A 268 -2.30 21.68 -4.47
N ALA A 269 -2.29 21.18 -5.71
CA ALA A 269 -3.45 21.22 -6.60
C ALA A 269 -4.65 20.46 -6.03
N ALA A 270 -4.42 19.30 -5.42
CA ALA A 270 -5.47 18.50 -4.77
C ALA A 270 -6.03 19.20 -3.52
N GLU A 271 -5.16 19.79 -2.68
CA GLU A 271 -5.59 20.57 -1.51
C GLU A 271 -6.44 21.79 -1.93
N GLN A 272 -6.05 22.45 -3.00
CA GLN A 272 -6.81 23.58 -3.55
C GLN A 272 -8.15 23.13 -4.15
N ALA A 273 -8.16 22.08 -4.97
CA ALA A 273 -9.36 21.59 -5.64
C ALA A 273 -10.40 21.05 -4.67
N PHE A 274 -9.99 20.37 -3.62
CA PHE A 274 -10.89 19.67 -2.69
C PHE A 274 -10.98 20.34 -1.31
N ALA A 275 -10.34 21.48 -1.11
CA ALA A 275 -10.33 22.28 0.14
C ALA A 275 -10.04 21.42 1.39
N THR A 276 -9.07 20.49 1.31
CA THR A 276 -8.73 19.56 2.38
C THR A 276 -7.24 19.24 2.40
N GLU A 277 -6.71 18.80 3.54
CA GLU A 277 -5.30 18.37 3.67
C GLU A 277 -5.04 17.07 2.93
N VAL A 278 -3.92 17.00 2.21
CA VAL A 278 -3.37 15.77 1.62
C VAL A 278 -2.20 15.27 2.47
N ARG A 279 -2.38 14.11 3.11
CA ARG A 279 -1.37 13.47 3.94
C ARG A 279 -0.76 12.27 3.22
N GLU A 280 0.53 12.33 2.95
CA GLU A 280 1.28 11.23 2.35
C GLU A 280 1.84 10.33 3.46
N MET A 281 1.64 9.01 3.31
CA MET A 281 2.16 7.98 4.21
C MET A 281 3.32 7.25 3.55
N PHE A 282 4.35 6.92 4.33
CA PHE A 282 5.53 6.20 3.85
C PHE A 282 5.73 4.90 4.61
N GLY A 283 5.94 3.83 3.85
CA GLY A 283 6.15 2.48 4.35
C GLY A 283 6.32 1.48 3.23
N SER A 284 6.43 0.23 3.60
CA SER A 284 6.55 -0.90 2.68
C SER A 284 5.81 -2.13 3.24
N THR A 285 5.73 -3.21 2.47
CA THR A 285 5.18 -4.47 2.98
C THR A 285 6.00 -5.01 4.16
N GLU A 286 7.31 -4.79 4.13
CA GLU A 286 8.25 -5.21 5.16
C GLU A 286 8.02 -4.45 6.47
N THR A 287 7.89 -3.12 6.40
CA THR A 287 7.87 -2.22 7.55
C THR A 287 6.49 -1.82 8.02
N CYS A 288 5.41 -2.04 7.24
CA CYS A 288 4.17 -1.29 7.37
C CYS A 288 4.43 0.22 7.22
N ILE A 289 3.42 1.07 7.47
CA ILE A 289 3.60 2.51 7.47
C ILE A 289 4.40 2.93 8.72
N PHE A 290 5.40 3.79 8.54
CA PHE A 290 6.24 4.26 9.63
C PHE A 290 6.54 5.76 9.62
N ALA A 291 6.12 6.48 8.57
CA ALA A 291 6.28 7.94 8.50
C ALA A 291 5.15 8.60 7.71
N ARG A 292 5.00 9.91 7.90
CA ARG A 292 4.00 10.76 7.22
C ARG A 292 4.57 12.12 6.88
N ARG A 293 3.93 12.83 5.93
CA ARG A 293 4.15 14.27 5.69
C ARG A 293 2.93 14.90 5.02
N ARG A 294 2.82 16.22 5.08
CA ARG A 294 1.93 17.03 4.24
C ARG A 294 2.71 17.52 3.04
N THR A 295 2.73 16.74 1.95
CA THR A 295 3.60 16.95 0.79
C THR A 295 3.44 18.33 0.15
N ALA A 296 2.26 18.95 0.22
CA ALA A 296 2.02 20.30 -0.30
C ALA A 296 2.93 21.38 0.35
N SER A 297 3.35 21.16 1.61
CA SER A 297 4.13 22.15 2.37
C SER A 297 5.41 21.60 3.01
N GLU A 298 5.60 20.27 3.03
CA GLU A 298 6.71 19.62 3.74
C GLU A 298 7.53 18.76 2.79
N LEU A 299 8.84 18.97 2.75
CA LEU A 299 9.79 18.10 2.06
C LEU A 299 10.24 16.94 2.96
N ALA A 300 10.40 17.21 4.25
CA ALA A 300 10.82 16.22 5.22
C ALA A 300 9.65 15.34 5.68
N TRP A 301 9.94 14.07 5.90
CA TRP A 301 9.06 13.11 6.52
C TRP A 301 9.16 13.20 8.04
N SER A 302 8.05 13.03 8.73
CA SER A 302 7.98 12.87 10.20
C SER A 302 7.75 11.39 10.51
N LEU A 303 8.61 10.84 11.39
CA LEU A 303 8.45 9.47 11.88
C LEU A 303 7.17 9.32 12.70
N LEU A 304 6.54 8.16 12.61
CA LEU A 304 5.46 7.80 13.54
C LEU A 304 6.03 7.52 14.93
N PRO A 305 5.25 7.70 15.99
CA PRO A 305 5.74 7.54 17.37
C PRO A 305 6.38 6.17 17.62
N GLY A 306 7.53 6.17 18.28
CA GLY A 306 8.28 4.95 18.59
C GLY A 306 9.05 4.33 17.43
N VAL A 307 9.03 4.95 16.26
CA VAL A 307 9.88 4.55 15.12
C VAL A 307 11.25 5.23 15.22
N ARG A 308 12.29 4.49 14.92
CA ARG A 308 13.67 4.99 14.84
C ARG A 308 14.33 4.52 13.56
N LEU A 309 15.03 5.40 12.90
CA LEU A 309 15.83 5.08 11.72
C LEU A 309 17.33 5.07 12.07
N GLU A 310 18.04 4.14 11.44
CA GLU A 310 19.48 4.01 11.53
C GLU A 310 20.04 3.92 10.11
N PRO A 311 20.60 5.02 9.56
CA PRO A 311 21.22 5.00 8.25
C PRO A 311 22.35 3.99 8.15
N GLN A 312 22.39 3.24 7.07
CA GLN A 312 23.42 2.26 6.75
C GLN A 312 24.08 2.63 5.39
N PRO A 313 25.28 2.15 5.09
CA PRO A 313 25.93 2.43 3.80
C PRO A 313 25.13 1.95 2.59
N ASP A 314 24.24 0.98 2.76
CA ASP A 314 23.48 0.33 1.72
C ASP A 314 21.96 0.44 1.87
N GLY A 315 21.50 1.25 2.81
CA GLY A 315 20.08 1.46 3.05
C GLY A 315 19.77 2.15 4.36
N THR A 316 18.60 1.87 4.93
CA THR A 316 18.19 2.41 6.21
C THR A 316 17.53 1.32 7.03
N ARG A 317 18.04 1.09 8.24
CA ARG A 317 17.44 0.16 9.19
C ARG A 317 16.30 0.85 9.95
N VAL A 318 15.12 0.24 9.90
CA VAL A 318 13.90 0.72 10.57
C VAL A 318 13.67 -0.11 11.82
N HIS A 319 13.53 0.55 12.95
CA HIS A 319 13.16 -0.04 14.25
C HIS A 319 11.77 0.48 14.62
N ALA A 320 10.84 -0.41 14.95
CA ALA A 320 9.52 -0.05 15.43
C ALA A 320 8.94 -1.18 16.30
N ALA A 321 8.02 -0.85 17.21
CA ALA A 321 7.43 -1.83 18.13
C ALA A 321 6.59 -2.92 17.42
N HIS A 322 6.08 -2.63 16.22
CA HIS A 322 5.30 -3.59 15.42
C HIS A 322 6.19 -4.52 14.56
N LEU A 323 7.51 -4.35 14.58
CA LEU A 323 8.46 -5.21 13.88
C LEU A 323 9.07 -6.20 14.86
N SER A 324 9.09 -7.49 14.52
CA SER A 324 9.74 -8.53 15.32
C SER A 324 11.26 -8.39 15.38
N ALA A 325 11.84 -7.78 14.35
CA ALA A 325 13.25 -7.43 14.23
C ALA A 325 13.39 -6.18 13.35
N PRO A 326 14.50 -5.43 13.48
CA PRO A 326 14.76 -4.29 12.61
C PRO A 326 14.80 -4.71 11.14
N VAL A 327 14.16 -3.91 10.27
CA VAL A 327 14.09 -4.15 8.83
C VAL A 327 15.00 -3.17 8.10
N CYS A 328 15.85 -3.67 7.20
CA CYS A 328 16.68 -2.82 6.35
C CYS A 328 15.96 -2.54 5.03
N LEU A 329 15.68 -1.26 4.77
CA LEU A 329 15.18 -0.77 3.51
C LEU A 329 16.34 -0.35 2.61
N ALA A 330 16.17 -0.51 1.30
CA ALA A 330 17.13 -0.01 0.31
C ALA A 330 17.09 1.53 0.16
N ASP A 331 16.15 2.19 0.82
CA ASP A 331 16.00 3.65 0.81
C ASP A 331 17.07 4.29 1.69
N LEU A 332 17.78 5.27 1.11
CA LEU A 332 18.78 6.08 1.81
C LEU A 332 18.12 7.32 2.38
N VAL A 333 18.38 7.63 3.64
CA VAL A 333 17.80 8.78 4.32
C VAL A 333 18.90 9.68 4.90
N GLU A 334 18.57 10.95 5.02
CA GLU A 334 19.29 11.91 5.86
C GLU A 334 18.40 12.28 7.05
N LEU A 335 18.89 12.01 8.24
CA LEU A 335 18.17 12.33 9.47
C LEU A 335 18.21 13.83 9.74
N LEU A 336 17.09 14.39 10.16
CA LEU A 336 16.94 15.76 10.60
C LEU A 336 16.54 15.81 12.07
N PRO A 337 16.73 16.95 12.78
CA PRO A 337 16.25 17.12 14.15
C PRO A 337 14.73 16.90 14.28
N GLY A 338 14.28 16.35 15.41
CA GLY A 338 12.85 16.20 15.75
C GLY A 338 12.17 15.05 15.03
N ASP A 339 12.78 13.87 15.01
CA ASP A 339 12.22 12.65 14.41
C ASP A 339 11.79 12.84 12.94
N ARG A 340 12.57 13.61 12.20
CA ARG A 340 12.33 13.88 10.77
C ARG A 340 13.48 13.35 9.91
N PHE A 341 13.18 13.12 8.63
CA PHE A 341 14.18 12.72 7.66
C PHE A 341 13.80 13.16 6.26
N VAL A 342 14.76 13.16 5.34
CA VAL A 342 14.55 13.28 3.89
C VAL A 342 15.04 12.04 3.17
N LEU A 343 14.29 11.64 2.15
CA LEU A 343 14.71 10.55 1.26
C LEU A 343 15.78 11.06 0.29
N ARG A 344 16.89 10.32 0.18
CA ARG A 344 18.00 10.60 -0.74
C ARG A 344 18.04 9.67 -1.94
N GLY A 345 17.04 8.79 -2.09
CA GLY A 345 16.92 7.79 -3.14
C GLY A 345 17.27 6.39 -2.64
N ARG A 346 17.48 5.46 -3.55
CA ARG A 346 17.91 4.08 -3.25
C ARG A 346 19.34 3.89 -3.73
N ARG A 347 20.10 3.02 -3.05
CA ARG A 347 21.44 2.69 -3.50
C ARG A 347 21.46 2.09 -4.92
N ALA A 348 20.51 1.22 -5.21
CA ALA A 348 20.33 0.65 -6.56
C ALA A 348 19.98 1.70 -7.62
N ASP A 349 19.48 2.86 -7.21
CA ASP A 349 19.14 3.98 -8.08
C ASP A 349 20.26 5.04 -8.14
N LEU A 350 21.31 4.88 -7.31
CA LEU A 350 22.47 5.78 -7.36
C LEU A 350 23.39 5.41 -8.53
N LEU A 351 23.62 6.39 -9.35
CA LEU A 351 24.50 6.31 -10.49
C LEU A 351 25.82 7.00 -10.16
N GLU A 352 26.92 6.35 -10.48
CA GLU A 352 28.23 6.97 -10.52
C GLU A 352 28.81 6.79 -11.93
N ILE A 353 28.79 7.85 -12.71
CA ILE A 353 29.23 7.86 -14.11
C ILE A 353 30.25 8.96 -14.28
N ALA A 354 31.44 8.62 -14.73
CA ALA A 354 32.55 9.55 -14.95
C ALA A 354 32.87 10.43 -13.71
N GLY A 355 32.82 9.84 -12.51
CA GLY A 355 33.09 10.53 -11.25
C GLY A 355 31.97 11.48 -10.76
N LYS A 356 30.84 11.50 -11.45
CA LYS A 356 29.65 12.28 -11.07
C LYS A 356 28.58 11.36 -10.51
N ARG A 357 27.80 11.86 -9.53
CA ARG A 357 26.75 11.11 -8.84
C ARG A 357 25.38 11.72 -9.13
N ALA A 358 24.40 10.86 -9.41
CA ALA A 358 22.99 11.19 -9.52
C ALA A 358 22.15 10.02 -9.03
N SER A 359 20.84 10.24 -8.78
CA SER A 359 19.91 9.15 -8.58
C SER A 359 18.90 9.07 -9.73
N LEU A 360 18.48 7.86 -10.10
CA LEU A 360 17.44 7.64 -11.12
C LEU A 360 16.15 8.40 -10.77
N GLY A 361 15.81 8.46 -9.49
CA GLY A 361 14.66 9.23 -8.99
C GLY A 361 14.79 10.74 -9.23
N ASP A 362 16.00 11.33 -9.04
CA ASP A 362 16.25 12.74 -9.31
C ASP A 362 16.19 13.02 -10.82
N LEU A 363 16.81 12.15 -11.62
CA LEU A 363 16.75 12.26 -13.08
C LEU A 363 15.31 12.13 -13.62
N THR A 364 14.51 11.23 -13.03
CA THR A 364 13.09 11.09 -13.36
C THR A 364 12.31 12.38 -13.04
N ARG A 365 12.50 12.97 -11.85
CA ARG A 365 11.86 14.25 -11.50
C ARG A 365 12.23 15.38 -12.45
N LYS A 366 13.51 15.49 -12.82
CA LYS A 366 13.98 16.48 -13.79
C LYS A 366 13.33 16.29 -15.15
N LEU A 367 13.19 15.05 -15.62
CA LEU A 367 12.51 14.76 -16.87
C LEU A 367 11.00 15.11 -16.79
N GLN A 368 10.34 14.80 -15.67
CA GLN A 368 8.93 15.16 -15.43
C GLN A 368 8.70 16.67 -15.32
N ALA A 369 9.70 17.44 -14.91
CA ALA A 369 9.63 18.90 -14.83
C ALA A 369 9.75 19.61 -16.19
N VAL A 370 10.10 18.89 -17.26
CA VAL A 370 10.15 19.48 -18.62
C VAL A 370 8.73 19.83 -19.07
N PRO A 371 8.46 21.07 -19.50
CA PRO A 371 7.14 21.49 -19.98
C PRO A 371 6.58 20.58 -21.07
N GLY A 372 5.33 20.14 -20.91
CA GLY A 372 4.65 19.23 -21.83
C GLY A 372 4.94 17.73 -21.61
N VAL A 373 5.76 17.39 -20.62
CA VAL A 373 5.89 16.00 -20.13
C VAL A 373 4.78 15.71 -19.12
N VAL A 374 3.95 14.74 -19.43
CA VAL A 374 2.81 14.31 -18.60
C VAL A 374 3.22 13.27 -17.56
N ASP A 375 4.09 12.32 -17.96
CA ASP A 375 4.66 11.29 -17.09
C ASP A 375 6.02 10.83 -17.66
N ALA A 376 6.91 10.36 -16.79
CA ALA A 376 8.22 9.86 -17.23
C ALA A 376 8.82 8.91 -16.20
N VAL A 377 9.77 8.09 -16.68
CA VAL A 377 10.65 7.26 -15.86
C VAL A 377 12.02 7.14 -16.48
N VAL A 378 13.05 7.27 -15.64
CA VAL A 378 14.46 7.05 -16.02
C VAL A 378 14.91 5.73 -15.39
N VAL A 379 15.59 4.89 -16.17
CA VAL A 379 16.13 3.60 -15.73
C VAL A 379 17.57 3.43 -16.18
N GLN A 380 18.32 2.61 -15.46
CA GLN A 380 19.63 2.14 -15.93
C GLN A 380 19.47 0.76 -16.56
N LEU A 381 19.93 0.61 -17.78
CA LEU A 381 20.01 -0.65 -18.50
C LEU A 381 21.15 -1.52 -17.95
N ALA A 382 21.09 -2.82 -18.19
CA ALA A 382 22.21 -3.70 -17.88
C ALA A 382 23.47 -3.25 -18.66
N PRO A 383 24.69 -3.37 -18.08
CA PRO A 383 25.92 -3.08 -18.81
C PRO A 383 26.05 -3.98 -20.05
N GLU A 384 26.42 -3.39 -21.17
CA GLU A 384 26.79 -4.16 -22.37
C GLU A 384 28.15 -4.86 -22.17
N PRO A 385 28.40 -6.01 -22.85
CA PRO A 385 29.69 -6.65 -22.80
C PRO A 385 30.84 -5.67 -23.06
N GLY A 386 31.79 -5.60 -22.13
CA GLY A 386 32.94 -4.69 -22.19
C GLY A 386 32.71 -3.29 -21.58
N HIS A 387 31.55 -2.98 -21.07
CA HIS A 387 31.25 -1.74 -20.35
C HIS A 387 31.03 -2.01 -18.85
N ALA A 388 31.65 -1.21 -17.98
CA ALA A 388 31.49 -1.35 -16.53
C ALA A 388 30.17 -0.75 -16.00
N VAL A 389 29.55 0.17 -16.76
CA VAL A 389 28.35 0.91 -16.34
C VAL A 389 27.29 0.82 -17.44
N GLY A 390 26.07 0.48 -17.04
CA GLY A 390 24.91 0.45 -17.94
C GLY A 390 24.47 1.84 -18.37
N ARG A 391 23.93 1.96 -19.58
CA ARG A 391 23.39 3.22 -20.11
C ARG A 391 22.15 3.66 -19.35
N ILE A 392 21.91 4.97 -19.31
CA ILE A 392 20.66 5.54 -18.82
C ILE A 392 19.69 5.60 -19.99
N ALA A 393 18.47 5.09 -19.78
CA ALA A 393 17.36 5.15 -20.71
C ALA A 393 16.13 5.77 -20.05
N ALA A 394 15.20 6.27 -20.84
CA ALA A 394 13.96 6.83 -20.30
C ALA A 394 12.76 6.52 -21.19
N LEU A 395 11.61 6.34 -20.55
CA LEU A 395 10.30 6.42 -21.18
C LEU A 395 9.65 7.74 -20.80
N VAL A 396 8.95 8.37 -21.75
CA VAL A 396 8.26 9.64 -21.55
C VAL A 396 6.89 9.64 -22.21
N VAL A 397 5.90 10.15 -21.49
CA VAL A 397 4.58 10.47 -22.02
C VAL A 397 4.53 11.98 -22.27
N ALA A 398 4.60 12.37 -23.51
CA ALA A 398 4.62 13.77 -23.94
C ALA A 398 3.94 13.88 -25.30
N PRO A 399 2.59 13.93 -25.36
CA PRO A 399 1.84 13.85 -26.62
C PRO A 399 2.29 14.90 -27.67
N ASP A 400 2.46 16.14 -27.22
CA ASP A 400 2.69 17.31 -28.06
C ASP A 400 4.18 17.72 -28.16
N ARG A 401 5.11 16.83 -27.75
CA ARG A 401 6.55 17.13 -27.75
C ARG A 401 7.34 16.06 -28.51
N GLU A 402 8.39 16.48 -29.18
CA GLU A 402 9.35 15.57 -29.81
C GLU A 402 10.47 15.20 -28.85
N GLU A 403 11.00 13.97 -28.95
CA GLU A 403 12.10 13.46 -28.10
C GLU A 403 13.34 14.37 -28.14
N ALA A 404 13.66 14.92 -29.32
CA ALA A 404 14.80 15.80 -29.51
C ALA A 404 14.65 17.12 -28.75
N ASP A 405 13.45 17.67 -28.67
CA ASP A 405 13.16 18.92 -27.95
C ASP A 405 13.25 18.72 -26.45
N ILE A 406 12.70 17.61 -25.94
CA ILE A 406 12.81 17.23 -24.53
C ILE A 406 14.27 17.06 -24.14
N LEU A 407 15.08 16.36 -24.93
CA LEU A 407 16.51 16.18 -24.69
C LEU A 407 17.28 17.50 -24.75
N ARG A 408 16.87 18.45 -25.59
CA ARG A 408 17.49 19.79 -25.69
C ARG A 408 17.22 20.58 -24.38
N GLU A 409 16.01 20.59 -23.89
CA GLU A 409 15.67 21.23 -22.62
C GLU A 409 16.36 20.57 -21.43
N LEU A 410 16.42 19.25 -21.39
CA LEU A 410 17.12 18.54 -20.31
C LEU A 410 18.59 18.94 -20.19
N ARG A 411 19.24 19.30 -21.30
CA ARG A 411 20.66 19.74 -21.30
C ARG A 411 20.90 21.05 -20.56
N GLU A 412 19.85 21.85 -20.35
CA GLU A 412 19.96 23.13 -19.64
C GLU A 412 20.17 22.93 -18.12
N PHE A 413 19.68 21.80 -17.56
CA PHE A 413 19.70 21.55 -16.12
C PHE A 413 20.10 20.11 -15.72
N MET A 414 20.47 19.29 -16.71
CA MET A 414 20.97 17.95 -16.48
C MET A 414 22.38 17.80 -17.07
N ASP A 415 23.29 17.25 -16.26
CA ASP A 415 24.66 17.00 -16.76
C ASP A 415 24.60 16.04 -17.98
N PRO A 416 25.34 16.31 -19.05
CA PRO A 416 25.35 15.51 -20.27
C PRO A 416 25.62 14.02 -20.07
N VAL A 417 26.33 13.62 -19.02
CA VAL A 417 26.65 12.23 -18.71
C VAL A 417 25.41 11.46 -18.23
N PHE A 418 24.38 12.15 -17.72
CA PHE A 418 23.13 11.56 -17.23
C PHE A 418 21.97 11.70 -18.21
N LEU A 419 22.17 12.28 -19.38
CA LEU A 419 21.11 12.37 -20.39
C LEU A 419 20.71 10.97 -20.88
N PRO A 420 19.40 10.65 -20.87
CA PRO A 420 18.93 9.32 -21.25
C PRO A 420 19.18 9.03 -22.75
N ARG A 421 19.67 7.83 -23.04
CA ARG A 421 19.92 7.29 -24.39
C ARG A 421 19.65 5.78 -24.39
N PRO A 422 18.48 5.33 -24.89
CA PRO A 422 17.43 6.12 -25.55
C PRO A 422 16.52 6.89 -24.61
N LEU A 423 15.93 7.99 -25.09
CA LEU A 423 14.68 8.56 -24.61
C LEU A 423 13.60 8.08 -25.58
N ARG A 424 12.54 7.42 -25.12
CA ARG A 424 11.47 6.87 -25.97
C ARG A 424 10.10 7.37 -25.53
N LYS A 425 9.33 7.91 -26.48
CA LYS A 425 7.93 8.29 -26.25
C LYS A 425 7.05 7.04 -26.17
N VAL A 426 6.11 7.05 -25.25
CA VAL A 426 5.04 6.05 -25.12
C VAL A 426 3.71 6.75 -24.87
N ALA A 427 2.60 6.10 -25.22
CA ALA A 427 1.27 6.66 -24.99
C ALA A 427 0.94 6.70 -23.48
N VAL A 428 1.38 5.68 -22.73
CA VAL A 428 1.15 5.53 -21.30
C VAL A 428 2.30 4.72 -20.69
N LEU A 429 2.67 5.03 -19.45
CA LEU A 429 3.62 4.19 -18.70
C LEU A 429 2.93 2.94 -18.14
N PRO A 430 3.62 1.78 -18.09
CA PRO A 430 3.06 0.50 -17.68
C PRO A 430 2.94 0.42 -16.13
N ARG A 431 2.05 1.23 -15.53
CA ARG A 431 1.80 1.22 -14.10
C ARG A 431 0.84 0.10 -13.72
N ASN A 432 1.11 -0.57 -12.62
CA ASN A 432 0.19 -1.53 -12.02
C ASN A 432 -0.95 -0.83 -11.25
N ASP A 433 -1.90 -1.59 -10.69
CA ASP A 433 -3.07 -1.10 -9.93
C ASP A 433 -2.72 -0.22 -8.73
N THR A 434 -1.49 -0.27 -8.25
CA THR A 434 -0.97 0.55 -7.14
C THR A 434 -0.16 1.75 -7.61
N GLY A 435 -0.09 1.99 -8.93
CA GLY A 435 0.68 3.08 -9.54
C GLY A 435 2.19 2.83 -9.63
N LYS A 436 2.69 1.66 -9.22
CA LYS A 436 4.10 1.28 -9.36
C LYS A 436 4.43 0.91 -10.80
N LEU A 437 5.67 1.18 -11.20
CA LEU A 437 6.23 0.81 -12.50
C LEU A 437 7.04 -0.48 -12.38
N PRO A 438 6.53 -1.64 -12.84
CA PRO A 438 7.29 -2.88 -12.89
C PRO A 438 8.50 -2.70 -13.81
N ARG A 439 9.70 -3.03 -13.32
CA ARG A 439 10.95 -2.83 -14.07
C ARG A 439 10.95 -3.56 -15.41
N ASP A 440 10.49 -4.82 -15.40
CA ASP A 440 10.48 -5.65 -16.62
C ASP A 440 9.55 -5.09 -17.69
N ALA A 441 8.41 -4.52 -17.32
CA ALA A 441 7.50 -3.87 -18.25
C ALA A 441 8.09 -2.59 -18.86
N VAL A 442 8.86 -1.83 -18.07
CA VAL A 442 9.59 -0.66 -18.55
C VAL A 442 10.72 -1.07 -19.52
N LEU A 443 11.50 -2.10 -19.17
CA LEU A 443 12.57 -2.61 -20.01
C LEU A 443 12.05 -3.18 -21.33
N ALA A 444 10.95 -3.93 -21.31
CA ALA A 444 10.29 -4.46 -22.51
C ALA A 444 9.90 -3.34 -23.50
N LEU A 445 9.36 -2.21 -22.98
CA LEU A 445 9.04 -1.04 -23.82
C LEU A 445 10.29 -0.33 -24.35
N LEU A 446 11.45 -0.48 -23.72
CA LEU A 446 12.74 0.02 -24.19
C LEU A 446 13.42 -0.95 -25.17
N GLY A 447 12.90 -2.18 -25.34
CA GLY A 447 13.44 -3.21 -26.21
C GLY A 447 14.56 -4.05 -25.58
N HIS A 448 14.49 -4.21 -24.25
CA HIS A 448 15.46 -4.99 -23.45
C HIS A 448 14.78 -6.08 -22.64
#